data_7792bf6257d401b866af70f52462b676
#
_entry.id   7792bf6257d401b866af70f52462b676
#
_cell.length_a   1.000
_cell.length_b   1.000
_cell.length_c   1.000
_cell.angle_alpha   90.00
_cell.angle_beta   90.00
_cell.angle_gamma   90.00
#
_symmetry.space_group_name_H-M   'P 1'
#
loop_
_entity.id
_entity.type
_entity.pdbx_description
1 polymer ?
#
loop_
_entity_poly.entity_id
_entity_poly.type
_entity_poly.pdbx_seq_one_letter_code
_entity_poly.pdbx_strand_id
1 'polypeptide(L)'
;DKLYVLDTRNPMFEGVVDAPRLFVVDLASNEIEGTLILSEGAYHPDSYINDLRVDEKTNRIYMTDSAHAGLVVYNLDDNTSYRILDNHKTTKAEVDALSIQGKPFTMPVQSDGIALDTLNDTLYFHALSGYSLYAINTSDIEKSSNDVLAEKVRKVATTGAPDGMIFHQGNVYLADLEKQ
;
A
#
# COMPACT_ATOMS: atom_id res chain seq x y z
N ASP A 1 -19.58 2.55 -11.92
CA ASP A 1 -18.34 1.86 -11.49
C ASP A 1 -17.15 2.73 -11.89
N LYS A 2 -16.13 2.80 -11.02
CA LYS A 2 -14.91 3.60 -11.22
C LYS A 2 -13.65 2.75 -11.18
N LEU A 3 -12.67 3.09 -12.01
CA LEU A 3 -11.32 2.57 -11.96
C LEU A 3 -10.38 3.67 -11.45
N TYR A 4 -9.58 3.36 -10.47
CA TYR A 4 -8.52 4.24 -9.96
C TYR A 4 -7.18 3.79 -10.54
N VAL A 5 -6.52 4.68 -11.27
CA VAL A 5 -5.24 4.42 -11.94
C VAL A 5 -4.17 5.26 -11.28
N LEU A 6 -3.23 4.59 -10.62
CA LEU A 6 -2.13 5.23 -9.90
C LEU A 6 -1.00 5.65 -10.86
N ASP A 7 -0.57 6.90 -10.74
CA ASP A 7 0.66 7.45 -11.35
C ASP A 7 1.59 7.84 -10.19
N THR A 8 2.58 7.01 -9.94
CA THR A 8 3.54 7.18 -8.83
C THR A 8 4.45 8.38 -8.99
N ARG A 9 4.61 8.91 -10.20
CA ARG A 9 5.49 10.06 -10.52
C ARG A 9 6.96 9.88 -10.09
N ASN A 10 7.40 8.64 -9.98
CA ASN A 10 8.78 8.28 -9.68
C ASN A 10 9.32 7.32 -10.75
N PRO A 11 9.77 7.84 -11.91
CA PRO A 11 10.28 7.01 -12.99
C PRO A 11 11.56 6.27 -12.55
N MET A 12 11.58 4.96 -12.74
CA MET A 12 12.75 4.10 -12.50
C MET A 12 13.31 4.12 -11.08
N PHE A 13 12.51 4.50 -10.07
CA PHE A 13 12.95 4.68 -8.67
C PHE A 13 14.04 5.77 -8.49
N GLU A 14 14.11 6.74 -9.41
CA GLU A 14 15.10 7.83 -9.36
C GLU A 14 14.63 9.04 -8.54
N GLY A 15 13.46 8.96 -7.93
CA GLY A 15 12.86 10.00 -7.11
C GLY A 15 11.58 10.59 -7.71
N VAL A 16 10.80 11.19 -6.83
CA VAL A 16 9.52 11.81 -7.20
C VAL A 16 9.76 13.10 -7.97
N VAL A 17 9.26 13.15 -9.22
CA VAL A 17 9.41 14.33 -10.10
C VAL A 17 8.24 15.32 -9.99
N ASP A 18 7.11 14.88 -9.44
CA ASP A 18 5.91 15.67 -9.22
C ASP A 18 5.01 14.91 -8.23
N ALA A 19 3.99 15.53 -7.64
CA ALA A 19 3.09 14.88 -6.70
C ALA A 19 2.46 13.61 -7.28
N PRO A 20 2.56 12.45 -6.61
CA PRO A 20 1.86 11.23 -7.01
C PRO A 20 0.35 11.48 -7.07
N ARG A 21 -0.35 10.77 -7.96
CA ARG A 21 -1.76 11.01 -8.21
C ARG A 21 -2.50 9.77 -8.67
N LEU A 22 -3.81 9.84 -8.59
CA LEU A 22 -4.73 8.82 -9.10
C LEU A 22 -5.64 9.47 -10.15
N PHE A 23 -5.75 8.84 -11.30
CA PHE A 23 -6.80 9.17 -12.25
C PHE A 23 -8.04 8.35 -11.92
N VAL A 24 -9.19 9.01 -11.90
CA VAL A 24 -10.49 8.37 -11.70
C VAL A 24 -11.16 8.24 -13.06
N VAL A 25 -11.35 7.00 -13.49
CA VAL A 25 -11.96 6.69 -14.79
C VAL A 25 -13.38 6.16 -14.56
N ASP A 26 -14.36 6.75 -15.21
CA ASP A 26 -15.70 6.19 -15.29
C ASP A 26 -15.73 5.03 -16.28
N LEU A 27 -16.11 3.83 -15.81
CA LEU A 27 -16.12 2.62 -16.62
C LEU A 27 -17.32 2.55 -17.59
N ALA A 28 -18.33 3.40 -17.43
CA ALA A 28 -19.46 3.45 -18.35
C ALA A 28 -19.15 4.30 -19.58
N SER A 29 -18.49 5.45 -19.38
CA SER A 29 -18.07 6.37 -20.46
C SER A 29 -16.67 6.08 -21.00
N ASN A 30 -15.82 5.40 -20.22
CA ASN A 30 -14.36 5.25 -20.41
C ASN A 30 -13.61 6.60 -20.43
N GLU A 31 -14.13 7.59 -19.71
CA GLU A 31 -13.52 8.92 -19.63
C GLU A 31 -12.92 9.17 -18.24
N ILE A 32 -11.89 10.01 -18.16
CA ILE A 32 -11.31 10.47 -16.90
C ILE A 32 -12.26 11.50 -16.30
N GLU A 33 -12.87 11.18 -15.15
CA GLU A 33 -13.74 12.08 -14.39
C GLU A 33 -12.97 13.08 -13.52
N GLY A 34 -11.77 12.69 -13.07
CA GLY A 34 -11.00 13.52 -12.17
C GLY A 34 -9.59 13.00 -11.90
N THR A 35 -8.84 13.83 -11.19
CA THR A 35 -7.49 13.51 -10.74
C THR A 35 -7.39 13.83 -9.25
N LEU A 36 -6.98 12.84 -8.46
CA LEU A 36 -6.72 12.96 -7.03
C LEU A 36 -5.21 13.10 -6.84
N ILE A 37 -4.76 14.26 -6.35
CA ILE A 37 -3.33 14.56 -6.16
C ILE A 37 -3.01 14.34 -4.69
N LEU A 38 -1.91 13.63 -4.37
CA LEU A 38 -1.48 13.43 -3.01
C LEU A 38 -1.02 14.78 -2.39
N SER A 39 -1.45 15.00 -1.14
CA SER A 39 -1.08 16.19 -0.37
C SER A 39 0.42 16.22 -0.10
N GLU A 40 0.99 17.42 0.01
CA GLU A 40 2.34 17.61 0.54
C GLU A 40 2.46 16.96 1.93
N GLY A 41 3.54 16.18 2.15
CA GLY A 41 3.73 15.40 3.37
C GLY A 41 3.09 13.99 3.35
N ALA A 42 2.27 13.66 2.36
CA ALA A 42 1.79 12.29 2.15
C ALA A 42 2.79 11.39 1.40
N TYR A 43 3.87 11.96 0.89
CA TYR A 43 4.96 11.26 0.21
C TYR A 43 6.30 11.93 0.53
N HIS A 44 7.37 11.18 0.37
CA HIS A 44 8.76 11.64 0.47
C HIS A 44 9.38 11.81 -0.92
N PRO A 45 10.53 12.50 -1.04
CA PRO A 45 11.18 12.68 -2.34
C PRO A 45 11.59 11.38 -3.04
N ASP A 46 11.77 10.30 -2.29
CA ASP A 46 12.12 8.95 -2.77
C ASP A 46 10.93 7.99 -2.84
N SER A 47 9.73 8.41 -2.43
CA SER A 47 8.54 7.56 -2.41
C SER A 47 8.24 6.91 -3.77
N TYR A 48 7.84 5.64 -3.73
CA TYR A 48 7.27 4.92 -4.85
C TYR A 48 5.92 4.36 -4.42
N ILE A 49 4.86 5.16 -4.59
CA ILE A 49 3.50 4.72 -4.27
C ILE A 49 3.12 3.63 -5.27
N ASN A 50 2.84 2.42 -4.78
CA ASN A 50 2.81 1.22 -5.64
C ASN A 50 1.43 0.61 -5.81
N ASP A 51 0.81 0.10 -4.76
CA ASP A 51 -0.49 -0.59 -4.84
C ASP A 51 -1.56 0.16 -4.03
N LEU A 52 -2.83 -0.09 -4.34
CA LEU A 52 -3.93 0.59 -3.67
C LEU A 52 -5.15 -0.32 -3.42
N ARG A 53 -5.91 0.02 -2.38
CA ARG A 53 -7.26 -0.53 -2.15
C ARG A 53 -8.22 0.59 -1.80
N VAL A 54 -9.39 0.55 -2.43
CA VAL A 54 -10.47 1.52 -2.22
C VAL A 54 -11.46 0.95 -1.22
N ASP A 55 -11.72 1.70 -0.16
CA ASP A 55 -12.77 1.43 0.81
C ASP A 55 -13.95 2.37 0.56
N GLU A 56 -14.93 1.90 -0.19
CA GLU A 56 -16.14 2.67 -0.49
C GLU A 56 -17.01 2.93 0.75
N LYS A 57 -16.86 2.09 1.80
CA LYS A 57 -17.62 2.22 3.05
C LYS A 57 -17.18 3.45 3.85
N THR A 58 -15.89 3.76 3.82
CA THR A 58 -15.31 4.86 4.58
C THR A 58 -14.83 6.02 3.71
N ASN A 59 -15.02 5.94 2.39
CA ASN A 59 -14.49 6.89 1.40
C ASN A 59 -12.96 7.11 1.54
N ARG A 60 -12.21 6.00 1.64
CA ARG A 60 -10.75 6.04 1.79
C ARG A 60 -10.06 5.20 0.70
N ILE A 61 -8.88 5.65 0.31
CA ILE A 61 -7.96 4.85 -0.50
C ILE A 61 -6.72 4.62 0.34
N TYR A 62 -6.36 3.35 0.54
CA TYR A 62 -5.14 2.93 1.22
C TYR A 62 -4.12 2.53 0.18
N MET A 63 -2.89 3.03 0.31
CA MET A 63 -1.80 2.80 -0.64
C MET A 63 -0.53 2.38 0.08
N THR A 64 0.32 1.63 -0.61
CA THR A 64 1.65 1.25 -0.14
C THR A 64 2.73 2.13 -0.74
N ASP A 65 3.85 2.28 -0.02
CA ASP A 65 5.04 2.95 -0.52
C ASP A 65 6.21 1.96 -0.50
N SER A 66 6.64 1.55 -1.69
CA SER A 66 7.63 0.49 -1.88
C SER A 66 9.08 0.97 -1.81
N ALA A 67 9.33 2.28 -1.88
CA ALA A 67 10.67 2.84 -1.73
C ALA A 67 10.87 3.45 -0.33
N HIS A 68 9.96 4.30 0.13
CA HIS A 68 10.00 4.87 1.47
C HIS A 68 8.98 4.19 2.38
N ALA A 69 9.44 3.30 3.27
CA ALA A 69 8.58 2.43 4.06
C ALA A 69 7.42 3.18 4.75
N GLY A 70 6.18 2.81 4.44
CA GLY A 70 4.99 3.45 4.99
C GLY A 70 3.73 3.05 4.23
N LEU A 71 2.60 3.53 4.73
CA LEU A 71 1.32 3.48 4.05
C LEU A 71 0.80 4.91 3.87
N VAL A 72 0.03 5.12 2.81
CA VAL A 72 -0.63 6.40 2.53
C VAL A 72 -2.14 6.22 2.54
N VAL A 73 -2.83 7.14 3.17
CA VAL A 73 -4.30 7.20 3.20
C VAL A 73 -4.75 8.44 2.44
N TYR A 74 -5.63 8.26 1.46
CA TYR A 74 -6.32 9.35 0.79
C TYR A 74 -7.77 9.40 1.28
N ASN A 75 -8.21 10.55 1.72
CA ASN A 75 -9.57 10.83 2.13
C ASN A 75 -10.35 11.44 0.97
N LEU A 76 -11.33 10.72 0.45
CA LEU A 76 -12.17 11.17 -0.66
C LEU A 76 -13.21 12.24 -0.27
N ASP A 77 -13.50 12.41 1.03
CA ASP A 77 -14.50 13.38 1.50
C ASP A 77 -13.98 14.83 1.44
N ASP A 78 -12.69 15.01 1.70
CA ASP A 78 -12.04 16.33 1.76
C ASP A 78 -10.84 16.49 0.82
N ASN A 79 -10.54 15.45 0.02
CA ASN A 79 -9.43 15.40 -0.92
C ASN A 79 -8.06 15.65 -0.26
N THR A 80 -7.86 15.14 0.94
CA THR A 80 -6.58 15.19 1.63
C THR A 80 -5.93 13.82 1.68
N SER A 81 -4.60 13.80 1.86
CA SER A 81 -3.89 12.55 2.10
C SER A 81 -2.81 12.72 3.16
N TYR A 82 -2.47 11.62 3.83
CA TYR A 82 -1.48 11.60 4.91
C TYR A 82 -0.81 10.23 5.00
N ARG A 83 0.38 10.21 5.62
CA ARG A 83 1.13 8.97 5.86
C ARG A 83 0.81 8.39 7.22
N ILE A 84 0.85 7.06 7.29
CA ILE A 84 0.78 6.27 8.51
C ILE A 84 1.89 5.22 8.50
N LEU A 85 2.32 4.78 9.70
CA LEU A 85 3.37 3.78 9.89
C LEU A 85 4.66 4.14 9.13
N ASP A 86 4.96 5.42 9.05
CA ASP A 86 6.11 5.95 8.34
C ASP A 86 7.40 5.44 8.98
N ASN A 87 8.28 4.83 8.19
CA ASN A 87 9.51 4.17 8.65
C ASN A 87 9.32 3.15 9.79
N HIS A 88 8.09 2.66 10.00
CA HIS A 88 7.81 1.67 11.02
C HIS A 88 8.33 0.28 10.62
N LYS A 89 8.76 -0.52 11.60
CA LYS A 89 9.32 -1.88 11.38
C LYS A 89 8.40 -2.81 10.57
N THR A 90 7.08 -2.60 10.62
CA THR A 90 6.10 -3.44 9.92
C THR A 90 5.88 -3.05 8.46
N THR A 91 6.36 -1.88 8.06
CA THR A 91 6.31 -1.40 6.68
C THR A 91 7.66 -1.51 5.96
N LYS A 92 8.73 -1.89 6.70
CA LYS A 92 10.08 -2.07 6.16
C LYS A 92 10.32 -3.45 5.59
N ALA A 93 11.23 -3.53 4.63
CA ALA A 93 11.84 -4.76 4.19
C ALA A 93 12.47 -5.52 5.39
N GLU A 94 12.25 -6.82 5.45
CA GLU A 94 12.78 -7.70 6.51
C GLU A 94 14.13 -8.32 6.10
N VAL A 95 14.41 -8.38 4.79
CA VAL A 95 15.62 -8.97 4.21
C VAL A 95 16.19 -8.09 3.11
N ASP A 96 17.51 -8.16 2.94
CA ASP A 96 18.24 -7.38 1.93
C ASP A 96 18.21 -8.03 0.54
N ALA A 97 17.84 -9.30 0.45
CA ALA A 97 17.76 -10.03 -0.81
C ALA A 97 16.73 -11.16 -0.77
N LEU A 98 16.09 -11.41 -1.91
CA LEU A 98 15.23 -12.57 -2.18
C LEU A 98 15.93 -13.49 -3.20
N SER A 99 15.52 -14.77 -3.25
CA SER A 99 15.99 -15.71 -4.27
C SER A 99 14.85 -16.02 -5.25
N ILE A 100 14.81 -15.32 -6.37
CA ILE A 100 13.77 -15.49 -7.40
C ILE A 100 14.32 -16.37 -8.51
N GLN A 101 13.73 -17.57 -8.70
CA GLN A 101 14.21 -18.56 -9.69
C GLN A 101 15.70 -18.86 -9.58
N GLY A 102 16.22 -18.94 -8.34
CA GLY A 102 17.63 -19.20 -8.05
C GLY A 102 18.58 -18.03 -8.32
N LYS A 103 18.05 -16.85 -8.62
CA LYS A 103 18.84 -15.62 -8.81
C LYS A 103 18.60 -14.66 -7.66
N PRO A 104 19.64 -14.00 -7.13
CA PRO A 104 19.47 -13.01 -6.07
C PRO A 104 18.80 -11.74 -6.63
N PHE A 105 17.75 -11.28 -5.94
CA PHE A 105 17.17 -9.97 -6.11
C PHE A 105 17.56 -9.13 -4.89
N THR A 106 18.47 -8.18 -5.08
CA THR A 106 19.16 -7.46 -4.00
C THR A 106 18.68 -6.03 -3.78
N MET A 107 17.53 -5.68 -4.30
CA MET A 107 16.86 -4.40 -4.05
C MET A 107 15.82 -4.60 -2.94
N PRO A 108 16.06 -4.09 -1.71
CA PRO A 108 15.04 -4.18 -0.64
C PRO A 108 13.84 -3.32 -1.01
N VAL A 109 12.69 -3.97 -1.19
CA VAL A 109 11.41 -3.29 -1.48
C VAL A 109 10.57 -3.29 -0.21
N GLN A 110 10.11 -2.10 0.18
CA GLN A 110 9.35 -1.87 1.39
C GLN A 110 7.89 -2.34 1.25
N SER A 111 6.93 -1.64 1.88
CA SER A 111 5.50 -1.96 1.75
C SER A 111 5.08 -1.99 0.29
N ASP A 112 4.53 -3.12 -0.14
CA ASP A 112 4.16 -3.39 -1.53
C ASP A 112 2.76 -3.97 -1.61
N GLY A 113 2.59 -5.24 -1.25
CA GLY A 113 1.30 -5.90 -1.26
C GLY A 113 0.31 -5.30 -0.25
N ILE A 114 -0.94 -5.08 -0.68
CA ILE A 114 -2.03 -4.57 0.16
C ILE A 114 -3.34 -5.27 -0.18
N ALA A 115 -4.14 -5.62 0.84
CA ALA A 115 -5.45 -6.23 0.66
C ALA A 115 -6.44 -5.69 1.71
N LEU A 116 -7.70 -5.58 1.35
CA LEU A 116 -8.73 -5.00 2.20
C LEU A 116 -9.90 -5.95 2.38
N ASP A 117 -10.24 -6.24 3.63
CA ASP A 117 -11.48 -6.90 4.05
C ASP A 117 -12.46 -5.84 4.56
N THR A 118 -13.37 -5.42 3.69
CA THR A 118 -14.39 -4.40 4.00
C THR A 118 -15.50 -4.92 4.94
N LEU A 119 -15.64 -6.23 5.09
CA LEU A 119 -16.64 -6.82 5.99
C LEU A 119 -16.18 -6.76 7.44
N ASN A 120 -14.89 -6.97 7.69
CA ASN A 120 -14.29 -6.97 9.03
C ASN A 120 -13.41 -5.74 9.28
N ASP A 121 -13.49 -4.71 8.45
CA ASP A 121 -12.75 -3.46 8.57
C ASP A 121 -11.23 -3.69 8.77
N THR A 122 -10.64 -4.60 7.99
CA THR A 122 -9.25 -5.01 8.17
C THR A 122 -8.41 -4.74 6.92
N LEU A 123 -7.38 -3.93 7.07
CA LEU A 123 -6.35 -3.68 6.07
C LEU A 123 -5.17 -4.61 6.34
N TYR A 124 -4.81 -5.42 5.34
CA TYR A 124 -3.62 -6.28 5.33
C TYR A 124 -2.54 -5.64 4.48
N PHE A 125 -1.29 -5.71 4.92
CA PHE A 125 -0.15 -5.19 4.17
C PHE A 125 1.11 -6.02 4.41
N HIS A 126 2.03 -5.95 3.45
CA HIS A 126 3.24 -6.76 3.42
C HIS A 126 4.37 -6.00 2.71
N ALA A 127 5.61 -6.11 3.20
CA ALA A 127 6.78 -5.68 2.43
C ALA A 127 7.11 -6.75 1.38
N LEU A 128 7.40 -6.38 0.13
CA LEU A 128 7.82 -7.37 -0.88
C LEU A 128 9.05 -8.14 -0.42
N SER A 129 10.07 -7.43 0.10
CA SER A 129 11.27 -8.07 0.65
C SER A 129 11.07 -8.47 2.12
N GLY A 130 10.11 -9.37 2.37
CA GLY A 130 9.77 -9.81 3.70
C GLY A 130 8.94 -11.09 3.72
N TYR A 131 8.65 -11.57 4.94
CA TYR A 131 7.93 -12.83 5.18
C TYR A 131 6.80 -12.68 6.21
N SER A 132 6.46 -11.44 6.56
CA SER A 132 5.44 -11.18 7.58
C SER A 132 4.23 -10.45 6.99
N LEU A 133 3.07 -11.12 7.07
CA LEU A 133 1.78 -10.48 6.79
C LEU A 133 1.32 -9.73 8.04
N TYR A 134 1.08 -8.44 7.91
CA TYR A 134 0.55 -7.59 8.95
C TYR A 134 -0.89 -7.17 8.66
N ALA A 135 -1.61 -6.79 9.72
CA ALA A 135 -2.94 -6.25 9.61
C ALA A 135 -3.19 -5.16 10.64
N ILE A 136 -4.08 -4.24 10.28
CA ILE A 136 -4.60 -3.19 11.15
C ILE A 136 -6.10 -3.01 10.88
N ASN A 137 -6.85 -2.59 11.91
CA ASN A 137 -8.25 -2.27 11.71
C ASN A 137 -8.38 -0.86 11.10
N THR A 138 -9.18 -0.71 10.05
CA THR A 138 -9.33 0.58 9.35
C THR A 138 -9.95 1.65 10.24
N SER A 139 -10.82 1.27 11.18
CA SER A 139 -11.40 2.20 12.16
C SER A 139 -10.37 2.76 13.15
N ASP A 140 -9.23 2.08 13.35
CA ASP A 140 -8.13 2.57 14.18
C ASP A 140 -7.30 3.61 13.45
N ILE A 141 -7.18 3.52 12.13
CA ILE A 141 -6.48 4.49 11.29
C ILE A 141 -7.07 5.89 11.45
N GLU A 142 -8.39 5.99 11.51
CA GLU A 142 -9.09 7.26 11.62
C GLU A 142 -9.01 7.89 13.03
N LYS A 143 -8.86 7.07 14.05
CA LYS A 143 -9.03 7.49 15.46
C LYS A 143 -7.72 7.63 16.24
N SER A 144 -6.61 7.17 15.69
CA SER A 144 -5.36 7.06 16.42
C SER A 144 -4.27 7.97 15.87
N SER A 145 -3.44 8.54 16.75
CA SER A 145 -2.15 9.09 16.34
C SER A 145 -1.23 7.99 15.82
N ASN A 146 -0.23 8.32 15.03
CA ASN A 146 0.70 7.35 14.45
C ASN A 146 1.37 6.44 15.50
N ASP A 147 1.74 6.96 16.66
CA ASP A 147 2.38 6.18 17.73
C ASP A 147 1.41 5.12 18.29
N VAL A 148 0.16 5.51 18.56
CA VAL A 148 -0.89 4.60 19.03
C VAL A 148 -1.26 3.60 17.96
N LEU A 149 -1.29 4.03 16.69
CA LEU A 149 -1.59 3.17 15.56
C LEU A 149 -0.55 2.05 15.40
N ALA A 150 0.73 2.37 15.60
CA ALA A 150 1.83 1.41 15.52
C ALA A 150 1.68 0.24 16.52
N GLU A 151 1.12 0.51 17.71
CA GLU A 151 0.85 -0.51 18.73
C GLU A 151 -0.31 -1.44 18.37
N LYS A 152 -1.19 -1.02 17.46
CA LYS A 152 -2.37 -1.78 17.02
C LYS A 152 -2.10 -2.70 15.82
N VAL A 153 -0.95 -2.54 15.18
CA VAL A 153 -0.54 -3.43 14.09
C VAL A 153 -0.25 -4.82 14.65
N ARG A 154 -0.87 -5.82 14.06
CA ARG A 154 -0.68 -7.23 14.44
C ARG A 154 -0.05 -8.03 13.29
N LYS A 155 0.91 -8.89 13.61
CA LYS A 155 1.38 -9.92 12.68
C LYS A 155 0.32 -11.01 12.58
N VAL A 156 -0.14 -11.30 11.38
CA VAL A 156 -1.20 -12.30 11.12
C VAL A 156 -0.60 -13.65 10.80
N ALA A 157 0.44 -13.67 9.96
CA ALA A 157 1.05 -14.90 9.50
C ALA A 157 2.52 -14.68 9.11
N THR A 158 3.26 -15.77 9.01
CA THR A 158 4.50 -15.86 8.26
C THR A 158 4.16 -16.48 6.90
N THR A 159 4.60 -15.84 5.83
CA THR A 159 4.27 -16.16 4.44
C THR A 159 5.54 -16.38 3.62
N GLY A 160 5.41 -16.51 2.30
CA GLY A 160 6.48 -16.22 1.36
C GLY A 160 6.65 -14.72 1.14
N ALA A 161 7.53 -14.33 0.24
CA ALA A 161 7.74 -12.95 -0.19
C ALA A 161 6.76 -12.64 -1.37
N PRO A 162 5.67 -11.91 -1.13
CA PRO A 162 4.67 -11.67 -2.17
C PRO A 162 4.98 -10.39 -2.95
N ASP A 163 4.68 -10.41 -4.25
CA ASP A 163 4.57 -9.20 -5.05
C ASP A 163 3.21 -8.53 -4.77
N GLY A 164 2.12 -9.14 -5.13
CA GLY A 164 0.79 -8.61 -4.87
C GLY A 164 -0.06 -9.48 -3.95
N MET A 165 -1.13 -8.89 -3.43
CA MET A 165 -2.11 -9.58 -2.58
C MET A 165 -3.52 -9.17 -2.94
N ILE A 166 -4.48 -10.08 -2.67
CA ILE A 166 -5.91 -9.76 -2.73
C ILE A 166 -6.67 -10.48 -1.60
N PHE A 167 -7.66 -9.81 -1.01
CA PHE A 167 -8.62 -10.43 -0.12
C PHE A 167 -9.84 -10.90 -0.91
N HIS A 168 -10.22 -12.16 -0.76
CA HIS A 168 -11.41 -12.71 -1.39
C HIS A 168 -12.00 -13.84 -0.53
N GLN A 169 -13.30 -13.79 -0.27
CA GLN A 169 -14.06 -14.85 0.44
C GLN A 169 -13.39 -15.33 1.74
N GLY A 170 -12.96 -14.37 2.59
CA GLY A 170 -12.37 -14.68 3.91
C GLY A 170 -10.90 -15.08 3.88
N ASN A 171 -10.24 -15.05 2.72
CA ASN A 171 -8.83 -15.42 2.55
C ASN A 171 -8.03 -14.28 1.94
N VAL A 172 -6.76 -14.16 2.34
CA VAL A 172 -5.76 -13.34 1.64
C VAL A 172 -4.96 -14.26 0.72
N TYR A 173 -4.97 -13.97 -0.57
CA TYR A 173 -4.15 -14.64 -1.58
C TYR A 173 -2.91 -13.81 -1.84
N LEU A 174 -1.75 -14.46 -1.88
CA LEU A 174 -0.43 -13.85 -2.07
C LEU A 174 0.30 -14.55 -3.21
N ALA A 175 1.00 -13.76 -4.03
CA ALA A 175 1.85 -14.26 -5.11
C ALA A 175 3.29 -14.42 -4.60
N ASP A 176 3.68 -15.62 -4.16
CA ASP A 176 5.01 -15.91 -3.59
C ASP A 176 6.07 -15.95 -4.69
N LEU A 177 6.98 -14.96 -4.69
CA LEU A 177 8.03 -14.80 -5.70
C LEU A 177 9.12 -15.88 -5.64
N GLU A 178 9.34 -16.47 -4.47
CA GLU A 178 10.41 -17.44 -4.26
C GLU A 178 10.00 -18.89 -4.55
N LYS A 179 8.68 -19.15 -4.64
CA LYS A 179 8.11 -20.51 -4.84
C LYS A 179 7.39 -20.67 -6.18
N GLN A 180 7.87 -20.03 -7.19
CA GLN A 180 7.34 -20.20 -8.56
C GLN A 180 7.75 -21.51 -9.20
#